data_300b62dd6684abf4af136240ce62ed90
#
_entry.id   300b62dd6684abf4af136240ce62ed90
#
_cell.length_a   1.000
_cell.length_b   1.000
_cell.length_c   1.000
_cell.angle_alpha   90.00
_cell.angle_beta   90.00
_cell.angle_gamma   90.00
#
_symmetry.space_group_name_H-M   'P 1'
#
loop_
_entity.id
_entity.type
_entity.pdbx_description
1 polymer ?
#
loop_
_entity_poly.entity_id
_entity_poly.type
_entity_poly.pdbx_seq_one_letter_code
_entity_poly.pdbx_strand_id
1 'polypeptide(L)'
;MSETVLPSLLSKNFPETELVKLPSSLYKRLKTYLDYKDIKKIQKAYTFAFYAHAGQKRNDGSDYITHPVDVTKILLELKMDPDSICAALMHDVLEDCNVQKNNLSKIFGKDVADIIDGVSKLGKLDMQNIEERNANNLQKMALAMAKDVRVILVKLCDRLHNMRTIEHLPRKKQIQKSKETLEVYGPLALRVGMQDIRAELEDLSFKCMHPIRMEILESAIKSSSGGRKKIVDKIRKELKSHLKANDIENAAVKGREKNIYSIYNKIKRKHKPFSEILDVYGFRILVDSVDDCYRSLGIIHNYFSPIENKFKDYIAIPKTNGYQALHTSLLALNAFPIEVQIQTRSMWATANMGIAAHWGYKTKDKNQGPELRASKWLSSLIDLQKKSSNPTEFAESIKKDLDSNEVYLFSPKGEIFALKSGACLLYTSPSPET
;
A
#
# COMPACT_ATOMS: atom_id res chain seq x y z
N MET A 1 -39.54 0.18 -5.34
CA MET A 1 -39.09 -1.23 -5.33
C MET A 1 -37.96 -1.51 -4.32
N SER A 2 -37.16 -0.54 -3.87
CA SER A 2 -36.03 -0.75 -2.94
C SER A 2 -36.42 -0.97 -1.48
N GLU A 3 -37.53 -0.43 -1.00
CA GLU A 3 -37.94 -0.53 0.41
C GLU A 3 -38.49 -1.89 0.83
N THR A 4 -38.93 -2.70 -0.12
CA THR A 4 -39.51 -4.04 0.14
C THR A 4 -38.51 -5.18 0.06
N VAL A 5 -37.40 -5.03 -0.67
CA VAL A 5 -36.40 -6.09 -0.92
C VAL A 5 -35.37 -6.17 0.21
N LEU A 6 -34.96 -5.02 0.77
CA LEU A 6 -33.96 -5.01 1.85
C LEU A 6 -34.38 -5.81 3.10
N PRO A 7 -35.66 -5.75 3.58
CA PRO A 7 -36.13 -6.56 4.69
C PRO A 7 -36.10 -8.08 4.41
N SER A 8 -36.36 -8.51 3.16
CA SER A 8 -36.26 -9.94 2.78
C SER A 8 -34.82 -10.44 2.74
N LEU A 9 -33.87 -9.58 2.34
CA LEU A 9 -32.44 -9.87 2.34
C LEU A 9 -31.82 -9.95 3.75
N LEU A 10 -32.46 -9.32 4.73
CA LEU A 10 -32.07 -9.38 6.15
C LEU A 10 -32.48 -10.69 6.82
N SER A 11 -33.32 -11.54 6.18
CA SER A 11 -33.65 -12.87 6.65
C SER A 11 -32.49 -13.86 6.39
N LYS A 12 -32.30 -14.84 7.30
CA LYS A 12 -31.25 -15.87 7.17
C LYS A 12 -31.33 -16.70 5.88
N ASN A 13 -32.48 -16.74 5.22
CA ASN A 13 -32.73 -17.50 4.00
C ASN A 13 -32.67 -16.55 2.80
N PHE A 14 -31.46 -16.26 2.33
CA PHE A 14 -31.23 -15.61 1.06
C PHE A 14 -31.64 -16.58 -0.06
N PRO A 15 -32.72 -16.34 -0.80
CA PRO A 15 -33.12 -17.27 -1.85
C PRO A 15 -32.08 -17.27 -2.96
N GLU A 16 -31.59 -18.45 -3.31
CA GLU A 16 -30.56 -18.62 -4.35
C GLU A 16 -31.02 -18.14 -5.73
N THR A 17 -32.32 -18.07 -5.95
CA THR A 17 -32.98 -17.62 -7.18
C THR A 17 -32.90 -16.10 -7.41
N GLU A 18 -32.59 -15.33 -6.36
CA GLU A 18 -32.50 -13.84 -6.44
C GLU A 18 -31.09 -13.30 -6.50
N LEU A 19 -30.07 -14.17 -6.66
CA LEU A 19 -28.69 -13.73 -6.73
C LEU A 19 -28.38 -12.95 -8.00
N VAL A 20 -27.97 -11.69 -7.83
CA VAL A 20 -27.46 -10.86 -8.94
C VAL A 20 -26.14 -11.43 -9.46
N LYS A 21 -25.98 -11.53 -10.78
CA LYS A 21 -24.74 -12.02 -11.38
C LYS A 21 -23.57 -11.07 -11.06
N LEU A 22 -22.48 -11.65 -10.59
CA LEU A 22 -21.23 -10.90 -10.42
C LEU A 22 -20.76 -10.30 -11.76
N PRO A 23 -20.21 -9.08 -11.76
CA PRO A 23 -19.54 -8.53 -12.94
C PRO A 23 -18.50 -9.52 -13.48
N SER A 24 -18.49 -9.73 -14.80
CA SER A 24 -17.60 -10.72 -15.44
C SER A 24 -16.12 -10.51 -15.11
N SER A 25 -15.71 -9.24 -14.93
CA SER A 25 -14.34 -8.88 -14.54
C SER A 25 -13.97 -9.36 -13.13
N LEU A 26 -14.91 -9.32 -12.17
CA LEU A 26 -14.72 -9.88 -10.82
C LEU A 26 -14.73 -11.40 -10.85
N TYR A 27 -15.74 -12.00 -11.47
CA TYR A 27 -15.90 -13.46 -11.50
C TYR A 27 -14.68 -14.17 -12.09
N LYS A 28 -14.13 -13.67 -13.19
CA LYS A 28 -12.93 -14.23 -13.82
C LYS A 28 -11.72 -14.23 -12.88
N ARG A 29 -11.50 -13.13 -12.13
CA ARG A 29 -10.39 -13.01 -11.19
C ARG A 29 -10.57 -13.89 -9.96
N LEU A 30 -11.79 -13.92 -9.38
CA LEU A 30 -12.10 -14.77 -8.22
C LEU A 30 -11.83 -16.24 -8.52
N LYS A 31 -12.27 -16.73 -9.69
CA LYS A 31 -12.07 -18.12 -10.11
C LYS A 31 -10.61 -18.56 -10.23
N THR A 32 -9.65 -17.62 -10.26
CA THR A 32 -8.22 -17.98 -10.36
C THR A 32 -7.64 -18.54 -9.06
N TYR A 33 -8.29 -18.31 -7.90
CA TYR A 33 -7.72 -18.70 -6.60
C TYR A 33 -8.75 -19.05 -5.50
N LEU A 34 -10.06 -18.87 -5.74
CA LEU A 34 -11.12 -19.22 -4.80
C LEU A 34 -11.95 -20.37 -5.32
N ASP A 35 -12.52 -21.13 -4.40
CA ASP A 35 -13.43 -22.22 -4.71
C ASP A 35 -14.86 -21.70 -4.98
N TYR A 36 -15.75 -22.63 -5.42
CA TYR A 36 -17.14 -22.30 -5.75
C TYR A 36 -17.93 -21.80 -4.54
N LYS A 37 -17.70 -22.35 -3.35
CA LYS A 37 -18.40 -21.98 -2.12
C LYS A 37 -18.09 -20.54 -1.71
N ASP A 38 -16.82 -20.15 -1.80
CA ASP A 38 -16.36 -18.81 -1.51
C ASP A 38 -16.91 -17.80 -2.52
N ILE A 39 -16.87 -18.13 -3.82
CA ILE A 39 -17.45 -17.29 -4.87
C ILE A 39 -18.96 -17.08 -4.65
N LYS A 40 -19.69 -18.11 -4.19
CA LYS A 40 -21.11 -18.02 -3.86
C LYS A 40 -21.37 -17.09 -2.68
N LYS A 41 -20.50 -17.13 -1.64
CA LYS A 41 -20.54 -16.19 -0.50
C LYS A 41 -20.34 -14.75 -0.97
N ILE A 42 -19.35 -14.52 -1.83
CA ILE A 42 -19.05 -13.21 -2.39
C ILE A 42 -20.21 -12.71 -3.28
N GLN A 43 -20.84 -13.60 -4.05
CA GLN A 43 -22.01 -13.23 -4.86
C GLN A 43 -23.19 -12.79 -3.98
N LYS A 44 -23.40 -13.44 -2.83
CA LYS A 44 -24.41 -13.00 -1.84
C LYS A 44 -24.08 -11.59 -1.30
N ALA A 45 -22.82 -11.34 -0.96
CA ALA A 45 -22.38 -10.01 -0.50
C ALA A 45 -22.57 -8.92 -1.57
N TYR A 46 -22.24 -9.23 -2.83
CA TYR A 46 -22.50 -8.34 -3.95
C TYR A 46 -23.98 -8.04 -4.13
N THR A 47 -24.83 -9.08 -4.11
CA THR A 47 -26.28 -8.93 -4.22
C THR A 47 -26.83 -8.05 -3.11
N PHE A 48 -26.38 -8.25 -1.87
CA PHE A 48 -26.77 -7.43 -0.72
C PHE A 48 -26.39 -5.96 -0.93
N ALA A 49 -25.12 -5.69 -1.29
CA ALA A 49 -24.65 -4.34 -1.54
C ALA A 49 -25.39 -3.67 -2.73
N PHE A 50 -25.68 -4.44 -3.78
CA PHE A 50 -26.41 -3.96 -4.96
C PHE A 50 -27.81 -3.43 -4.58
N TYR A 51 -28.56 -4.18 -3.79
CA TYR A 51 -29.89 -3.73 -3.35
C TYR A 51 -29.83 -2.66 -2.25
N ALA A 52 -28.83 -2.73 -1.36
CA ALA A 52 -28.66 -1.74 -0.30
C ALA A 52 -28.37 -0.34 -0.87
N HIS A 53 -27.59 -0.25 -1.95
CA HIS A 53 -27.27 1.00 -2.64
C HIS A 53 -28.21 1.32 -3.83
N ALA A 54 -29.32 0.59 -3.97
CA ALA A 54 -30.25 0.82 -5.08
C ALA A 54 -30.79 2.26 -5.08
N GLY A 55 -30.68 2.94 -6.23
CA GLY A 55 -31.12 4.34 -6.39
C GLY A 55 -30.10 5.38 -5.94
N GLN A 56 -29.02 5.01 -5.26
CA GLN A 56 -27.94 5.92 -4.92
C GLN A 56 -27.04 6.17 -6.13
N LYS A 57 -26.58 7.43 -6.29
CA LYS A 57 -25.68 7.84 -7.38
C LYS A 57 -24.41 8.46 -6.82
N ARG A 58 -23.32 8.26 -7.53
CA ARG A 58 -22.06 8.96 -7.30
C ARG A 58 -22.07 10.37 -7.88
N ASN A 59 -21.06 11.19 -7.54
CA ASN A 59 -20.93 12.54 -8.08
C ASN A 59 -20.74 12.60 -9.60
N ASP A 60 -20.26 11.51 -10.21
CA ASP A 60 -20.14 11.35 -11.68
C ASP A 60 -21.44 10.88 -12.36
N GLY A 61 -22.51 10.65 -11.57
CA GLY A 61 -23.80 10.15 -12.05
C GLY A 61 -23.92 8.63 -12.20
N SER A 62 -22.85 7.88 -12.01
CA SER A 62 -22.87 6.41 -12.02
C SER A 62 -23.61 5.83 -10.82
N ASP A 63 -24.06 4.57 -10.94
CA ASP A 63 -24.65 3.85 -9.81
C ASP A 63 -23.63 3.62 -8.70
N TYR A 64 -24.04 3.82 -7.44
CA TYR A 64 -23.11 3.75 -6.30
C TYR A 64 -22.38 2.42 -6.20
N ILE A 65 -23.05 1.31 -6.57
CA ILE A 65 -22.47 -0.04 -6.53
C ILE A 65 -21.17 -0.19 -7.34
N THR A 66 -20.93 0.69 -8.32
CA THR A 66 -19.69 0.69 -9.11
C THR A 66 -18.47 0.92 -8.23
N HIS A 67 -18.60 1.76 -7.17
CA HIS A 67 -17.52 2.05 -6.23
C HIS A 67 -17.08 0.81 -5.43
N PRO A 68 -17.94 0.11 -4.67
CA PRO A 68 -17.54 -1.11 -3.97
C PRO A 68 -16.97 -2.19 -4.90
N VAL A 69 -17.49 -2.29 -6.13
CA VAL A 69 -16.95 -3.21 -7.16
C VAL A 69 -15.52 -2.84 -7.53
N ASP A 70 -15.23 -1.56 -7.75
CA ASP A 70 -13.89 -1.10 -8.15
C ASP A 70 -12.90 -1.17 -6.97
N VAL A 71 -13.33 -0.86 -5.75
CA VAL A 71 -12.55 -1.11 -4.52
C VAL A 71 -12.19 -2.60 -4.42
N THR A 72 -13.17 -3.48 -4.67
CA THR A 72 -12.94 -4.92 -4.67
C THR A 72 -11.96 -5.36 -5.75
N LYS A 73 -11.99 -4.77 -6.96
CA LYS A 73 -11.01 -5.08 -8.02
C LYS A 73 -9.57 -4.76 -7.60
N ILE A 74 -9.38 -3.67 -6.85
CA ILE A 74 -8.06 -3.31 -6.28
C ILE A 74 -7.65 -4.36 -5.25
N LEU A 75 -8.55 -4.73 -4.34
CA LEU A 75 -8.29 -5.72 -3.30
C LEU A 75 -7.98 -7.12 -3.87
N LEU A 76 -8.57 -7.49 -5.01
CA LEU A 76 -8.30 -8.76 -5.70
C LEU A 76 -6.86 -8.87 -6.23
N GLU A 77 -6.16 -7.76 -6.46
CA GLU A 77 -4.74 -7.78 -6.82
C GLU A 77 -3.87 -8.29 -5.67
N LEU A 78 -4.38 -8.18 -4.45
CA LEU A 78 -3.73 -8.67 -3.22
C LEU A 78 -4.10 -10.13 -2.89
N LYS A 79 -4.96 -10.78 -3.68
CA LYS A 79 -5.45 -12.16 -3.46
C LYS A 79 -5.98 -12.41 -2.05
N MET A 80 -6.79 -11.48 -1.54
CA MET A 80 -7.34 -11.53 -0.19
C MET A 80 -8.38 -12.66 -0.02
N ASP A 81 -8.62 -13.01 1.25
CA ASP A 81 -9.61 -14.00 1.66
C ASP A 81 -11.05 -13.59 1.34
N PRO A 82 -12.00 -14.55 1.28
CA PRO A 82 -13.39 -14.28 0.93
C PRO A 82 -14.08 -13.28 1.85
N ASP A 83 -13.73 -13.24 3.14
CA ASP A 83 -14.34 -12.34 4.12
C ASP A 83 -13.93 -10.89 3.88
N SER A 84 -12.65 -10.65 3.56
CA SER A 84 -12.14 -9.34 3.14
C SER A 84 -12.82 -8.83 1.87
N ILE A 85 -13.07 -9.73 0.90
CA ILE A 85 -13.74 -9.39 -0.35
C ILE A 85 -15.22 -9.04 -0.10
N CYS A 86 -15.91 -9.84 0.73
CA CYS A 86 -17.28 -9.52 1.15
C CYS A 86 -17.34 -8.17 1.87
N ALA A 87 -16.39 -7.90 2.77
CA ALA A 87 -16.32 -6.64 3.48
C ALA A 87 -16.05 -5.46 2.52
N ALA A 88 -15.19 -5.61 1.51
CA ALA A 88 -14.95 -4.58 0.51
C ALA A 88 -16.19 -4.27 -0.35
N LEU A 89 -16.98 -5.28 -0.70
CA LEU A 89 -18.25 -5.09 -1.42
C LEU A 89 -19.31 -4.35 -0.57
N MET A 90 -19.25 -4.48 0.74
CA MET A 90 -20.26 -3.95 1.66
C MET A 90 -19.72 -2.84 2.59
N HIS A 91 -18.54 -2.28 2.34
CA HIS A 91 -17.85 -1.43 3.30
C HIS A 91 -18.61 -0.14 3.68
N ASP A 92 -19.42 0.40 2.77
CA ASP A 92 -20.22 1.61 2.98
C ASP A 92 -21.67 1.34 3.45
N VAL A 93 -22.11 0.06 3.49
CA VAL A 93 -23.50 -0.30 3.78
C VAL A 93 -23.94 0.13 5.19
N LEU A 94 -23.03 0.11 6.18
CA LEU A 94 -23.31 0.59 7.53
C LEU A 94 -23.42 2.13 7.62
N GLU A 95 -22.71 2.84 6.74
CA GLU A 95 -22.72 4.31 6.73
C GLU A 95 -23.89 4.87 5.93
N ASP A 96 -24.15 4.30 4.76
CA ASP A 96 -25.01 4.92 3.75
C ASP A 96 -26.38 4.25 3.59
N CYS A 97 -26.60 3.04 4.18
CA CYS A 97 -27.78 2.23 3.88
C CYS A 97 -28.64 1.85 5.10
N ASN A 98 -28.47 2.50 6.25
CA ASN A 98 -29.26 2.24 7.48
C ASN A 98 -29.30 0.74 7.91
N VAL A 99 -28.24 -0.01 7.63
CA VAL A 99 -28.09 -1.43 8.01
C VAL A 99 -27.37 -1.53 9.34
N GLN A 100 -27.82 -2.42 10.23
CA GLN A 100 -27.19 -2.65 11.53
C GLN A 100 -26.12 -3.73 11.45
N LYS A 101 -25.01 -3.57 12.19
CA LYS A 101 -23.92 -4.56 12.31
C LYS A 101 -24.41 -5.96 12.66
N ASN A 102 -25.38 -6.07 13.58
CA ASN A 102 -25.94 -7.35 14.01
C ASN A 102 -26.60 -8.12 12.86
N ASN A 103 -27.20 -7.42 11.89
CA ASN A 103 -27.78 -8.05 10.72
C ASN A 103 -26.72 -8.63 9.80
N LEU A 104 -25.64 -7.88 9.54
CA LEU A 104 -24.51 -8.36 8.76
C LEU A 104 -23.83 -9.57 9.42
N SER A 105 -23.67 -9.53 10.75
CA SER A 105 -23.05 -10.62 11.50
C SER A 105 -23.87 -11.92 11.41
N LYS A 106 -25.22 -11.84 11.40
CA LYS A 106 -26.09 -13.01 11.24
C LYS A 106 -26.02 -13.64 9.86
N ILE A 107 -25.85 -12.82 8.80
CA ILE A 107 -25.92 -13.26 7.40
C ILE A 107 -24.54 -13.71 6.89
N PHE A 108 -23.49 -12.89 7.14
CA PHE A 108 -22.16 -13.05 6.55
C PHE A 108 -21.10 -13.54 7.54
N GLY A 109 -21.44 -13.58 8.84
CA GLY A 109 -20.51 -13.92 9.90
C GLY A 109 -19.94 -12.72 10.63
N LYS A 110 -19.42 -12.99 11.83
CA LYS A 110 -18.88 -11.97 12.74
C LYS A 110 -17.67 -11.25 12.13
N ASP A 111 -16.76 -11.99 11.49
CA ASP A 111 -15.52 -11.44 10.93
C ASP A 111 -15.80 -10.40 9.85
N VAL A 112 -16.69 -10.70 8.90
CA VAL A 112 -17.12 -9.75 7.87
C VAL A 112 -17.73 -8.49 8.48
N ALA A 113 -18.63 -8.66 9.46
CA ALA A 113 -19.31 -7.55 10.13
C ALA A 113 -18.32 -6.68 10.95
N ASP A 114 -17.31 -7.29 11.57
CA ASP A 114 -16.27 -6.59 12.34
C ASP A 114 -15.34 -5.79 11.42
N ILE A 115 -14.97 -6.33 10.26
CA ILE A 115 -14.19 -5.59 9.26
C ILE A 115 -14.99 -4.37 8.74
N ILE A 116 -16.25 -4.56 8.35
CA ILE A 116 -17.10 -3.46 7.84
C ILE A 116 -17.26 -2.37 8.91
N ASP A 117 -17.57 -2.75 10.17
CA ASP A 117 -17.69 -1.83 11.30
C ASP A 117 -16.38 -1.07 11.54
N GLY A 118 -15.23 -1.76 11.42
CA GLY A 118 -13.91 -1.14 11.50
C GLY A 118 -13.68 -0.09 10.42
N VAL A 119 -14.04 -0.39 9.16
CA VAL A 119 -13.91 0.54 8.03
C VAL A 119 -14.85 1.73 8.17
N SER A 120 -16.11 1.51 8.58
CA SER A 120 -17.17 2.50 8.74
C SER A 120 -16.90 3.49 9.87
N LYS A 121 -16.39 3.06 11.02
CA LYS A 121 -16.07 3.95 12.16
C LYS A 121 -15.07 5.05 11.84
N LEU A 122 -14.41 4.95 10.71
CA LEU A 122 -13.41 5.91 10.22
C LEU A 122 -14.04 7.12 9.50
N GLY A 123 -15.32 7.09 9.20
CA GLY A 123 -16.06 8.13 8.44
C GLY A 123 -16.81 9.16 9.28
N LYS A 124 -17.31 8.79 10.45
CA LYS A 124 -18.31 9.57 11.19
C LYS A 124 -17.74 10.29 12.41
N LEU A 125 -17.43 11.58 12.29
CA LEU A 125 -17.39 12.51 13.42
C LEU A 125 -17.75 13.94 12.96
N ASP A 126 -18.88 14.42 13.41
CA ASP A 126 -19.25 15.84 13.41
C ASP A 126 -18.55 16.52 14.61
N MET A 127 -17.44 17.21 14.34
CA MET A 127 -16.79 18.09 15.32
C MET A 127 -16.46 19.44 14.67
N GLN A 128 -16.59 20.51 15.42
CA GLN A 128 -16.39 21.89 14.95
C GLN A 128 -14.90 22.18 14.64
N ASN A 129 -13.97 21.44 15.23
CA ASN A 129 -12.53 21.60 15.02
C ASN A 129 -11.98 20.50 14.10
N ILE A 130 -11.41 20.91 12.96
CA ILE A 130 -10.88 20.00 11.93
C ILE A 130 -9.68 19.17 12.46
N GLU A 131 -8.84 19.76 13.32
CA GLU A 131 -7.65 19.09 13.85
C GLU A 131 -8.01 17.99 14.85
N GLU A 132 -8.92 18.27 15.77
CA GLU A 132 -9.43 17.28 16.73
C GLU A 132 -10.20 16.16 16.03
N ARG A 133 -10.98 16.49 15.01
CA ARG A 133 -11.67 15.49 14.17
C ARG A 133 -10.69 14.55 13.50
N ASN A 134 -9.61 15.07 12.91
CA ASN A 134 -8.58 14.27 12.26
C ASN A 134 -7.84 13.41 13.29
N ALA A 135 -7.55 13.92 14.45
CA ALA A 135 -6.91 13.19 15.54
C ALA A 135 -7.76 12.02 16.04
N ASN A 136 -9.06 12.27 16.32
CA ASN A 136 -10.01 11.24 16.72
C ASN A 136 -10.20 10.15 15.64
N ASN A 137 -10.25 10.55 14.37
CA ASN A 137 -10.34 9.62 13.26
C ASN A 137 -9.09 8.73 13.18
N LEU A 138 -7.90 9.31 13.30
CA LEU A 138 -6.65 8.58 13.28
C LEU A 138 -6.55 7.60 14.46
N GLN A 139 -7.01 8.01 15.65
CA GLN A 139 -7.04 7.15 16.83
C GLN A 139 -7.98 5.95 16.63
N LYS A 140 -9.21 6.18 16.17
CA LYS A 140 -10.18 5.10 15.88
C LYS A 140 -9.65 4.15 14.80
N MET A 141 -9.03 4.71 13.77
CA MET A 141 -8.40 3.93 12.70
C MET A 141 -7.30 3.01 13.27
N ALA A 142 -6.41 3.56 14.07
CA ALA A 142 -5.32 2.80 14.69
C ALA A 142 -5.85 1.64 15.54
N LEU A 143 -6.91 1.88 16.32
CA LEU A 143 -7.54 0.86 17.15
C LEU A 143 -8.28 -0.22 16.35
N ALA A 144 -8.96 0.16 15.27
CA ALA A 144 -9.61 -0.79 14.39
C ALA A 144 -8.57 -1.68 13.67
N MET A 145 -7.47 -1.08 13.19
CA MET A 145 -6.35 -1.81 12.58
C MET A 145 -5.66 -2.76 13.55
N ALA A 146 -5.50 -2.35 14.81
CA ALA A 146 -4.88 -3.18 15.84
C ALA A 146 -5.72 -4.42 16.18
N LYS A 147 -7.04 -4.38 15.94
CA LYS A 147 -7.94 -5.54 16.07
C LYS A 147 -7.90 -6.47 14.87
N ASP A 148 -7.95 -5.90 13.68
CA ASP A 148 -7.90 -6.66 12.41
C ASP A 148 -7.25 -5.80 11.31
N VAL A 149 -6.10 -6.25 10.85
CA VAL A 149 -5.34 -5.55 9.81
C VAL A 149 -6.07 -5.46 8.46
N ARG A 150 -7.04 -6.37 8.21
CA ARG A 150 -7.86 -6.35 6.99
C ARG A 150 -8.64 -5.05 6.83
N VAL A 151 -8.99 -4.41 7.94
CA VAL A 151 -9.65 -3.09 7.97
C VAL A 151 -8.83 -2.04 7.22
N ILE A 152 -7.50 -1.98 7.44
CA ILE A 152 -6.66 -0.98 6.74
C ILE A 152 -6.49 -1.33 5.27
N LEU A 153 -6.42 -2.63 4.91
CA LEU A 153 -6.29 -3.04 3.52
C LEU A 153 -7.51 -2.61 2.70
N VAL A 154 -8.71 -2.86 3.21
CA VAL A 154 -9.97 -2.40 2.58
C VAL A 154 -9.99 -0.88 2.51
N LYS A 155 -9.61 -0.17 3.59
CA LYS A 155 -9.62 1.29 3.63
C LYS A 155 -8.60 1.94 2.69
N LEU A 156 -7.43 1.34 2.50
CA LEU A 156 -6.45 1.81 1.51
C LEU A 156 -6.95 1.62 0.08
N CYS A 157 -7.64 0.50 -0.21
CA CYS A 157 -8.27 0.27 -1.52
C CYS A 157 -9.42 1.26 -1.78
N ASP A 158 -10.26 1.52 -0.78
CA ASP A 158 -11.29 2.56 -0.84
C ASP A 158 -10.69 3.95 -1.11
N ARG A 159 -9.67 4.34 -0.32
CA ARG A 159 -8.97 5.62 -0.50
C ARG A 159 -8.36 5.73 -1.90
N LEU A 160 -7.75 4.67 -2.40
CA LEU A 160 -7.16 4.68 -3.75
C LEU A 160 -8.22 4.88 -4.83
N HIS A 161 -9.36 4.18 -4.75
CA HIS A 161 -10.45 4.39 -5.69
C HIS A 161 -11.01 5.82 -5.60
N ASN A 162 -11.20 6.34 -4.39
CA ASN A 162 -11.65 7.72 -4.16
C ASN A 162 -10.65 8.75 -4.72
N MET A 163 -9.34 8.48 -4.68
CA MET A 163 -8.33 9.35 -5.29
C MET A 163 -8.32 9.26 -6.82
N ARG A 164 -8.59 8.09 -7.41
CA ARG A 164 -8.74 7.91 -8.86
C ARG A 164 -9.94 8.68 -9.44
N THR A 165 -10.97 8.90 -8.64
CA THR A 165 -12.22 9.60 -9.03
C THR A 165 -12.37 10.98 -8.39
N ILE A 166 -11.28 11.56 -7.86
CA ILE A 166 -11.31 12.79 -7.05
C ILE A 166 -11.77 14.03 -7.85
N GLU A 167 -11.63 14.01 -9.15
CA GLU A 167 -11.98 15.10 -10.05
C GLU A 167 -13.47 15.48 -10.02
N HIS A 168 -14.34 14.53 -9.68
CA HIS A 168 -15.78 14.75 -9.57
C HIS A 168 -16.20 15.44 -8.26
N LEU A 169 -15.25 15.74 -7.35
CA LEU A 169 -15.52 16.45 -6.10
C LEU A 169 -15.29 17.97 -6.25
N PRO A 170 -15.97 18.82 -5.44
CA PRO A 170 -15.64 20.23 -5.35
C PRO A 170 -14.18 20.45 -4.95
N ARG A 171 -13.51 21.47 -5.54
CA ARG A 171 -12.09 21.76 -5.38
C ARG A 171 -11.60 21.77 -3.93
N LYS A 172 -12.37 22.38 -3.02
CA LYS A 172 -12.05 22.42 -1.59
C LYS A 172 -11.93 21.01 -0.99
N LYS A 173 -12.86 20.11 -1.34
CA LYS A 173 -12.85 18.71 -0.89
C LYS A 173 -11.70 17.91 -1.54
N GLN A 174 -11.40 18.20 -2.81
CA GLN A 174 -10.24 17.58 -3.49
C GLN A 174 -8.94 17.85 -2.73
N ILE A 175 -8.65 19.12 -2.41
CA ILE A 175 -7.44 19.53 -1.70
C ILE A 175 -7.39 18.91 -0.30
N GLN A 176 -8.50 18.93 0.44
CA GLN A 176 -8.58 18.36 1.78
C GLN A 176 -8.27 16.85 1.77
N LYS A 177 -8.92 16.09 0.86
CA LYS A 177 -8.72 14.65 0.74
C LYS A 177 -7.31 14.29 0.26
N SER A 178 -6.74 15.08 -0.65
CA SER A 178 -5.37 14.89 -1.12
C SER A 178 -4.34 15.14 -0.01
N LYS A 179 -4.53 16.19 0.79
CA LYS A 179 -3.67 16.48 1.94
C LYS A 179 -3.72 15.35 2.98
N GLU A 180 -4.92 14.91 3.36
CA GLU A 180 -5.12 13.77 4.27
C GLU A 180 -4.45 12.50 3.71
N THR A 181 -4.55 12.27 2.40
CA THR A 181 -3.94 11.10 1.75
C THR A 181 -2.41 11.14 1.85
N LEU A 182 -1.78 12.28 1.61
CA LEU A 182 -0.33 12.43 1.73
C LEU A 182 0.16 12.35 3.18
N GLU A 183 -0.58 12.91 4.13
CA GLU A 183 -0.17 12.99 5.54
C GLU A 183 -0.43 11.70 6.32
N VAL A 184 -1.45 10.92 5.94
CA VAL A 184 -1.90 9.75 6.71
C VAL A 184 -1.84 8.47 5.89
N TYR A 185 -2.57 8.39 4.77
CA TYR A 185 -2.73 7.12 4.04
C TYR A 185 -1.46 6.68 3.29
N GLY A 186 -0.68 7.60 2.72
CA GLY A 186 0.60 7.31 2.10
C GLY A 186 1.60 6.69 3.09
N PRO A 187 1.89 7.34 4.23
CA PRO A 187 2.71 6.77 5.29
C PRO A 187 2.17 5.44 5.86
N LEU A 188 0.85 5.29 6.02
CA LEU A 188 0.25 4.02 6.43
C LEU A 188 0.47 2.91 5.42
N ALA A 189 0.26 3.18 4.12
CA ALA A 189 0.52 2.22 3.06
C ALA A 189 2.00 1.77 3.05
N LEU A 190 2.93 2.71 3.32
CA LEU A 190 4.35 2.38 3.51
C LEU A 190 4.57 1.43 4.69
N ARG A 191 3.92 1.71 5.83
CA ARG A 191 4.10 0.96 7.08
C ARG A 191 3.58 -0.48 6.96
N VAL A 192 2.46 -0.66 6.26
CA VAL A 192 1.93 -2.00 5.98
C VAL A 192 2.55 -2.67 4.74
N GLY A 193 3.53 -2.04 4.10
CA GLY A 193 4.32 -2.61 3.01
C GLY A 193 3.66 -2.53 1.63
N MET A 194 2.61 -1.73 1.42
CA MET A 194 1.88 -1.62 0.16
C MET A 194 2.48 -0.54 -0.75
N GLN A 195 3.65 -0.82 -1.32
CA GLN A 195 4.46 0.17 -2.06
C GLN A 195 3.76 0.72 -3.32
N ASP A 196 3.07 -0.12 -4.09
CA ASP A 196 2.44 0.29 -5.34
C ASP A 196 1.21 1.18 -5.05
N ILE A 197 0.39 0.82 -4.06
CA ILE A 197 -0.74 1.64 -3.59
C ILE A 197 -0.25 2.98 -3.04
N ARG A 198 0.82 2.97 -2.23
CA ARG A 198 1.43 4.19 -1.74
C ARG A 198 1.84 5.11 -2.87
N ALA A 199 2.59 4.58 -3.84
CA ALA A 199 3.13 5.37 -4.96
C ALA A 199 2.00 6.05 -5.75
N GLU A 200 0.92 5.30 -6.04
CA GLU A 200 -0.23 5.84 -6.76
C GLU A 200 -1.02 6.87 -5.94
N LEU A 201 -1.24 6.62 -4.64
CA LEU A 201 -1.88 7.58 -3.74
C LEU A 201 -1.11 8.92 -3.68
N GLU A 202 0.23 8.84 -3.57
CA GLU A 202 1.11 10.02 -3.54
C GLU A 202 1.05 10.79 -4.87
N ASP A 203 1.13 10.13 -6.02
CA ASP A 203 1.09 10.78 -7.33
C ASP A 203 -0.28 11.41 -7.64
N LEU A 204 -1.38 10.71 -7.35
CA LEU A 204 -2.74 11.25 -7.53
C LEU A 204 -2.97 12.47 -6.63
N SER A 205 -2.52 12.42 -5.38
CA SER A 205 -2.63 13.53 -4.44
C SER A 205 -1.78 14.73 -4.88
N PHE A 206 -0.55 14.48 -5.34
CA PHE A 206 0.34 15.51 -5.85
C PHE A 206 -0.22 16.18 -7.11
N LYS A 207 -0.73 15.38 -8.05
CA LYS A 207 -1.42 15.87 -9.26
C LYS A 207 -2.60 16.77 -8.90
N CYS A 208 -3.40 16.34 -7.93
CA CYS A 208 -4.54 17.14 -7.48
C CYS A 208 -4.10 18.45 -6.82
N MET A 209 -3.11 18.43 -5.92
CA MET A 209 -2.70 19.63 -5.17
C MET A 209 -1.87 20.60 -6.01
N HIS A 210 -1.02 20.11 -6.89
CA HIS A 210 -0.03 20.85 -7.66
C HIS A 210 -0.04 20.47 -9.15
N PRO A 211 -1.15 20.69 -9.88
CA PRO A 211 -1.32 20.21 -11.25
C PRO A 211 -0.25 20.77 -12.20
N ILE A 212 0.06 22.06 -12.11
CA ILE A 212 1.11 22.71 -12.95
C ILE A 212 2.49 22.09 -12.70
N ARG A 213 2.84 21.84 -11.43
CA ARG A 213 4.13 21.19 -11.10
C ARG A 213 4.20 19.76 -11.60
N MET A 214 3.08 19.03 -11.52
CA MET A 214 2.95 17.68 -12.07
C MET A 214 3.20 17.68 -13.57
N GLU A 215 2.54 18.58 -14.31
CA GLU A 215 2.67 18.72 -15.77
C GLU A 215 4.10 19.09 -16.19
N ILE A 216 4.75 20.03 -15.49
CA ILE A 216 6.14 20.40 -15.74
C ILE A 216 7.07 19.19 -15.54
N LEU A 217 6.90 18.43 -14.46
CA LEU A 217 7.73 17.26 -14.19
C LEU A 217 7.46 16.13 -15.20
N GLU A 218 6.20 15.88 -15.56
CA GLU A 218 5.86 14.92 -16.63
C GLU A 218 6.49 15.31 -17.96
N SER A 219 6.41 16.58 -18.33
CA SER A 219 7.00 17.11 -19.56
C SER A 219 8.51 17.01 -19.54
N ALA A 220 9.16 17.33 -18.41
CA ALA A 220 10.61 17.19 -18.24
C ALA A 220 11.06 15.72 -18.31
N ILE A 221 10.29 14.79 -17.73
CA ILE A 221 10.53 13.35 -17.84
C ILE A 221 10.35 12.90 -19.29
N LYS A 222 9.27 13.30 -19.97
CA LYS A 222 8.98 12.93 -21.36
C LYS A 222 10.05 13.49 -22.32
N SER A 223 10.43 14.76 -22.20
CA SER A 223 11.45 15.37 -23.06
C SER A 223 12.81 14.73 -22.85
N SER A 224 13.15 14.40 -21.60
CA SER A 224 14.34 13.61 -21.30
C SER A 224 14.24 12.14 -21.75
N SER A 225 13.03 11.63 -21.98
CA SER A 225 12.77 10.23 -22.37
C SER A 225 12.81 9.98 -23.89
N GLY A 226 12.60 10.99 -24.73
CA GLY A 226 12.40 10.82 -26.18
C GLY A 226 13.58 10.15 -26.91
N GLY A 227 14.84 10.41 -26.47
CA GLY A 227 16.02 9.66 -26.92
C GLY A 227 16.41 8.52 -26.01
N ARG A 228 15.93 8.52 -24.78
CA ARG A 228 16.37 7.61 -23.70
C ARG A 228 15.59 6.28 -23.66
N LYS A 229 14.37 6.23 -24.18
CA LYS A 229 13.58 4.97 -24.22
C LYS A 229 14.34 3.85 -24.93
N LYS A 230 15.00 4.16 -26.07
CA LYS A 230 15.85 3.22 -26.79
C LYS A 230 17.05 2.80 -25.96
N ILE A 231 17.66 3.74 -25.20
CA ILE A 231 18.80 3.45 -24.31
C ILE A 231 18.33 2.56 -23.15
N VAL A 232 17.21 2.88 -22.51
CA VAL A 232 16.62 2.08 -21.42
C VAL A 232 16.30 0.66 -21.89
N ASP A 233 15.70 0.50 -23.08
CA ASP A 233 15.43 -0.83 -23.65
C ASP A 233 16.71 -1.58 -24.00
N LYS A 234 17.75 -0.90 -24.47
CA LYS A 234 19.07 -1.48 -24.73
C LYS A 234 19.72 -1.96 -23.44
N ILE A 235 19.77 -1.12 -22.40
CA ILE A 235 20.30 -1.47 -21.07
C ILE A 235 19.54 -2.68 -20.49
N ARG A 236 18.21 -2.70 -20.61
CA ARG A 236 17.39 -3.83 -20.15
C ARG A 236 17.77 -5.14 -20.85
N LYS A 237 18.00 -5.08 -22.16
CA LYS A 237 18.43 -6.26 -22.95
C LYS A 237 19.82 -6.71 -22.53
N GLU A 238 20.77 -5.79 -22.36
CA GLU A 238 22.13 -6.08 -21.90
C GLU A 238 22.14 -6.70 -20.50
N LEU A 239 21.43 -6.10 -19.53
CA LEU A 239 21.30 -6.69 -18.19
C LEU A 239 20.78 -8.14 -18.26
N LYS A 240 19.73 -8.36 -19.06
CA LYS A 240 19.17 -9.71 -19.23
C LYS A 240 20.13 -10.67 -19.90
N SER A 241 20.86 -10.22 -20.92
CA SER A 241 21.85 -11.03 -21.65
C SER A 241 23.00 -11.44 -20.74
N HIS A 242 23.58 -10.52 -19.97
CA HIS A 242 24.69 -10.83 -19.05
C HIS A 242 24.28 -11.78 -17.93
N LEU A 243 23.08 -11.62 -17.37
CA LEU A 243 22.56 -12.56 -16.37
C LEU A 243 22.39 -13.96 -16.96
N LYS A 244 21.81 -14.07 -18.15
CA LYS A 244 21.64 -15.36 -18.83
C LYS A 244 22.96 -16.02 -19.19
N ALA A 245 23.96 -15.26 -19.65
CA ALA A 245 25.28 -15.75 -19.98
C ALA A 245 26.09 -16.29 -18.78
N ASN A 246 25.65 -15.97 -17.54
CA ASN A 246 26.24 -16.43 -16.28
C ASN A 246 25.28 -17.32 -15.48
N ASP A 247 24.47 -18.13 -16.16
CA ASP A 247 23.63 -19.19 -15.59
C ASP A 247 22.50 -18.68 -14.65
N ILE A 248 22.02 -17.43 -14.85
CA ILE A 248 20.80 -16.92 -14.20
C ILE A 248 19.70 -16.79 -15.25
N GLU A 249 19.22 -17.93 -15.74
CA GLU A 249 18.27 -17.99 -16.87
C GLU A 249 16.89 -17.40 -16.55
N ASN A 250 16.40 -17.58 -15.31
CA ASN A 250 15.07 -17.17 -14.88
C ASN A 250 14.98 -15.71 -14.43
N ALA A 251 16.04 -14.92 -14.60
CA ALA A 251 16.02 -13.51 -14.22
C ALA A 251 15.02 -12.69 -15.05
N ALA A 252 14.09 -12.02 -14.37
CA ALA A 252 13.18 -11.06 -14.99
C ALA A 252 13.69 -9.64 -14.78
N VAL A 253 14.11 -8.97 -15.84
CA VAL A 253 14.53 -7.55 -15.80
C VAL A 253 13.38 -6.66 -16.23
N LYS A 254 12.88 -5.84 -15.30
CA LYS A 254 11.79 -4.88 -15.53
C LYS A 254 12.32 -3.45 -15.37
N GLY A 255 12.02 -2.58 -16.32
CA GLY A 255 12.21 -1.15 -16.15
C GLY A 255 11.16 -0.62 -15.17
N ARG A 256 11.57 0.33 -14.31
CA ARG A 256 10.70 1.00 -13.35
C ARG A 256 10.86 2.51 -13.53
N GLU A 257 9.78 3.18 -13.85
CA GLU A 257 9.71 4.64 -13.73
C GLU A 257 9.45 4.97 -12.26
N LYS A 258 10.17 5.95 -11.72
CA LYS A 258 9.91 6.44 -10.36
C LYS A 258 8.65 7.28 -10.36
N ASN A 259 7.88 7.21 -9.26
CA ASN A 259 6.73 8.07 -9.10
C ASN A 259 7.17 9.54 -9.01
N ILE A 260 6.35 10.41 -9.59
CA ILE A 260 6.69 11.82 -9.79
C ILE A 260 6.78 12.56 -8.46
N TYR A 261 5.92 12.21 -7.49
CA TYR A 261 5.97 12.78 -6.16
C TYR A 261 7.30 12.47 -5.43
N SER A 262 7.85 11.27 -5.60
CA SER A 262 9.17 10.93 -5.06
C SER A 262 10.29 11.76 -5.69
N ILE A 263 10.20 12.04 -7.00
CA ILE A 263 11.14 12.92 -7.70
C ILE A 263 11.02 14.34 -7.16
N TYR A 264 9.79 14.88 -7.06
CA TYR A 264 9.51 16.19 -6.49
C TYR A 264 10.09 16.36 -5.07
N ASN A 265 9.87 15.37 -4.20
CA ASN A 265 10.40 15.40 -2.84
C ASN A 265 11.92 15.39 -2.80
N LYS A 266 12.59 14.69 -3.72
CA LYS A 266 14.05 14.73 -3.83
C LYS A 266 14.56 16.09 -4.27
N ILE A 267 13.91 16.74 -5.25
CA ILE A 267 14.21 18.11 -5.66
C ILE A 267 14.11 19.05 -4.47
N LYS A 268 12.97 19.00 -3.76
CA LYS A 268 12.68 19.87 -2.61
C LYS A 268 13.65 19.68 -1.46
N ARG A 269 13.96 18.42 -1.09
CA ARG A 269 14.84 18.11 0.07
C ARG A 269 16.32 18.34 -0.21
N LYS A 270 16.77 18.10 -1.44
CA LYS A 270 18.20 18.20 -1.81
C LYS A 270 18.58 19.53 -2.45
N HIS A 271 17.60 20.41 -2.71
CA HIS A 271 17.79 21.67 -3.44
C HIS A 271 18.55 21.51 -4.76
N LYS A 272 18.39 20.33 -5.42
CA LYS A 272 19.08 20.01 -6.67
C LYS A 272 18.15 20.20 -7.86
N PRO A 273 18.64 20.75 -8.99
CA PRO A 273 17.85 20.84 -10.21
C PRO A 273 17.48 19.43 -10.73
N PHE A 274 16.42 19.34 -11.50
CA PHE A 274 15.95 18.09 -12.09
C PHE A 274 17.03 17.36 -12.90
N SER A 275 17.90 18.11 -13.59
CA SER A 275 19.02 17.57 -14.38
C SER A 275 20.05 16.77 -13.56
N GLU A 276 20.17 17.08 -12.26
CA GLU A 276 21.08 16.36 -11.35
C GLU A 276 20.43 15.19 -10.61
N ILE A 277 19.13 14.95 -10.85
CA ILE A 277 18.46 13.76 -10.31
C ILE A 277 18.73 12.59 -11.25
N LEU A 278 19.86 11.96 -11.00
CA LEU A 278 20.44 10.90 -11.83
C LEU A 278 19.62 9.59 -11.80
N ASP A 279 18.68 9.44 -10.87
CA ASP A 279 17.99 8.16 -10.59
C ASP A 279 16.53 8.13 -11.07
N VAL A 280 16.22 8.82 -12.17
CA VAL A 280 14.89 8.81 -12.78
C VAL A 280 14.51 7.43 -13.31
N TYR A 281 15.50 6.67 -13.81
CA TYR A 281 15.31 5.34 -14.36
C TYR A 281 15.85 4.27 -13.42
N GLY A 282 14.96 3.39 -13.00
CA GLY A 282 15.30 2.23 -12.18
C GLY A 282 15.07 0.94 -12.95
N PHE A 283 15.86 -0.08 -12.65
CA PHE A 283 15.64 -1.44 -13.10
C PHE A 283 15.39 -2.34 -11.89
N ARG A 284 14.48 -3.28 -12.07
CA ARG A 284 14.26 -4.33 -11.09
C ARG A 284 14.64 -5.67 -11.69
N ILE A 285 15.53 -6.37 -11.01
CA ILE A 285 15.93 -7.73 -11.35
C ILE A 285 15.27 -8.66 -10.34
N LEU A 286 14.44 -9.57 -10.84
CA LEU A 286 13.76 -10.59 -10.03
C LEU A 286 14.40 -11.93 -10.32
N VAL A 287 14.86 -12.58 -9.27
CA VAL A 287 15.50 -13.92 -9.30
C VAL A 287 14.78 -14.88 -8.35
N ASP A 288 15.17 -16.14 -8.34
CA ASP A 288 14.46 -17.17 -7.58
C ASP A 288 15.03 -17.36 -6.16
N SER A 289 16.33 -17.15 -5.94
CA SER A 289 17.01 -17.34 -4.65
C SER A 289 17.74 -16.10 -4.17
N VAL A 290 18.06 -16.07 -2.86
CA VAL A 290 18.92 -15.03 -2.24
C VAL A 290 20.33 -15.09 -2.81
N ASP A 291 20.84 -16.29 -3.04
CA ASP A 291 22.15 -16.54 -3.64
C ASP A 291 22.24 -15.91 -5.03
N ASP A 292 21.21 -16.10 -5.86
CA ASP A 292 21.13 -15.45 -7.17
C ASP A 292 21.04 -13.93 -7.08
N CYS A 293 20.54 -13.35 -5.99
CA CYS A 293 20.59 -11.90 -5.80
C CYS A 293 22.03 -11.40 -5.71
N TYR A 294 22.88 -12.04 -4.89
CA TYR A 294 24.28 -11.66 -4.72
C TYR A 294 25.11 -12.00 -5.97
N ARG A 295 24.87 -13.15 -6.60
CA ARG A 295 25.48 -13.50 -7.89
C ARG A 295 25.14 -12.46 -8.97
N SER A 296 23.86 -12.06 -9.08
CA SER A 296 23.43 -11.01 -10.01
C SER A 296 24.14 -9.69 -9.75
N LEU A 297 24.33 -9.29 -8.48
CA LEU A 297 25.08 -8.10 -8.13
C LEU A 297 26.51 -8.15 -8.65
N GLY A 298 27.23 -9.24 -8.40
CA GLY A 298 28.60 -9.45 -8.89
C GLY A 298 28.69 -9.38 -10.42
N ILE A 299 27.77 -10.05 -11.11
CA ILE A 299 27.71 -10.05 -12.58
C ILE A 299 27.51 -8.60 -13.09
N ILE A 300 26.53 -7.88 -12.62
CA ILE A 300 26.24 -6.53 -13.14
C ILE A 300 27.34 -5.52 -12.79
N HIS A 301 28.02 -5.66 -11.64
CA HIS A 301 29.16 -4.81 -11.26
C HIS A 301 30.40 -5.09 -12.11
N ASN A 302 30.54 -6.29 -12.67
CA ASN A 302 31.61 -6.63 -13.58
C ASN A 302 31.43 -5.98 -14.97
N TYR A 303 30.19 -5.76 -15.41
CA TYR A 303 29.88 -5.18 -16.72
C TYR A 303 29.60 -3.67 -16.67
N PHE A 304 29.13 -3.15 -15.54
CA PHE A 304 28.75 -1.74 -15.36
C PHE A 304 29.43 -1.17 -14.12
N SER A 305 30.07 -0.02 -14.26
CA SER A 305 30.80 0.62 -13.15
C SER A 305 29.84 1.08 -12.04
N PRO A 306 29.98 0.62 -10.80
CA PRO A 306 29.17 1.09 -9.69
C PRO A 306 29.54 2.53 -9.31
N ILE A 307 28.53 3.29 -8.87
CA ILE A 307 28.73 4.64 -8.32
C ILE A 307 29.02 4.49 -6.83
N GLU A 308 30.11 5.10 -6.37
CA GLU A 308 30.55 5.05 -4.96
C GLU A 308 29.45 5.52 -3.99
N ASN A 309 29.40 4.91 -2.84
CA ASN A 309 28.48 5.19 -1.74
C ASN A 309 26.99 5.10 -2.13
N LYS A 310 26.64 4.35 -3.20
CA LYS A 310 25.27 4.13 -3.67
C LYS A 310 24.78 2.71 -3.53
N PHE A 311 25.61 1.82 -2.97
CA PHE A 311 25.21 0.45 -2.64
C PHE A 311 24.50 0.39 -1.29
N LYS A 312 23.42 -0.38 -1.20
CA LYS A 312 22.69 -0.67 0.05
C LYS A 312 22.20 -2.10 0.02
N ASP A 313 22.51 -2.84 1.07
CA ASP A 313 22.06 -4.20 1.28
C ASP A 313 20.89 -4.23 2.27
N TYR A 314 19.68 -4.31 1.72
CA TYR A 314 18.47 -4.50 2.51
C TYR A 314 18.04 -5.97 2.58
N ILE A 315 18.84 -6.93 2.06
CA ILE A 315 18.63 -8.35 2.29
C ILE A 315 19.22 -8.73 3.62
N ALA A 316 20.49 -8.36 3.86
CA ALA A 316 21.17 -8.58 5.14
C ALA A 316 20.56 -7.76 6.27
N ILE A 317 20.17 -6.49 5.99
CA ILE A 317 19.58 -5.56 6.97
C ILE A 317 18.23 -5.05 6.42
N PRO A 318 17.14 -5.81 6.62
CA PRO A 318 15.83 -5.42 6.13
C PRO A 318 15.33 -4.12 6.75
N LYS A 319 14.58 -3.33 5.99
CA LYS A 319 13.89 -2.14 6.54
C LYS A 319 12.85 -2.53 7.58
N THR A 320 12.45 -1.59 8.43
CA THR A 320 11.45 -1.80 9.48
C THR A 320 10.10 -2.29 8.97
N ASN A 321 9.72 -1.92 7.75
CA ASN A 321 8.53 -2.43 7.06
C ASN A 321 8.74 -3.80 6.39
N GLY A 322 9.88 -4.47 6.62
CA GLY A 322 10.20 -5.78 6.03
C GLY A 322 10.66 -5.76 4.58
N TYR A 323 10.88 -4.58 3.99
CA TYR A 323 11.40 -4.48 2.63
C TYR A 323 12.83 -5.03 2.53
N GLN A 324 13.05 -5.92 1.56
CA GLN A 324 14.33 -6.55 1.26
C GLN A 324 14.68 -6.39 -0.22
N ALA A 325 15.89 -5.95 -0.52
CA ALA A 325 16.48 -5.88 -1.86
C ALA A 325 17.95 -5.46 -1.77
N LEU A 326 18.76 -5.77 -2.76
CA LEU A 326 20.02 -5.08 -3.00
C LEU A 326 19.76 -3.86 -3.87
N HIS A 327 20.25 -2.70 -3.47
CA HIS A 327 20.19 -1.48 -4.25
C HIS A 327 21.58 -1.06 -4.67
N THR A 328 21.79 -0.84 -5.96
CA THR A 328 23.03 -0.29 -6.49
C THR A 328 22.73 0.74 -7.56
N SER A 329 23.60 1.75 -7.68
CA SER A 329 23.55 2.72 -8.78
C SER A 329 24.78 2.50 -9.66
N LEU A 330 24.56 2.44 -10.96
CA LEU A 330 25.56 2.08 -11.95
C LEU A 330 25.65 3.15 -13.04
N LEU A 331 26.82 3.26 -13.65
CA LEU A 331 27.00 3.95 -14.92
C LEU A 331 26.85 2.92 -16.04
N ALA A 332 25.77 3.04 -16.80
CA ALA A 332 25.49 2.19 -17.94
C ALA A 332 25.99 2.86 -19.25
N LEU A 333 25.46 2.43 -20.39
CA LEU A 333 25.81 2.94 -21.71
C LEU A 333 25.91 4.48 -21.75
N ASN A 334 27.01 5.01 -22.32
CA ASN A 334 27.29 6.44 -22.42
C ASN A 334 27.29 7.15 -21.05
N ALA A 335 27.81 6.49 -20.00
CA ALA A 335 27.82 6.99 -18.63
C ALA A 335 26.43 7.36 -18.09
N PHE A 336 25.36 6.70 -18.60
CA PHE A 336 24.00 6.94 -18.17
C PHE A 336 23.76 6.32 -16.79
N PRO A 337 23.42 7.11 -15.77
CA PRO A 337 23.21 6.60 -14.42
C PRO A 337 21.87 5.88 -14.31
N ILE A 338 21.91 4.67 -13.77
CA ILE A 338 20.74 3.83 -13.48
C ILE A 338 20.76 3.35 -12.04
N GLU A 339 19.58 3.19 -11.44
CA GLU A 339 19.42 2.47 -10.17
C GLU A 339 18.95 1.04 -10.48
N VAL A 340 19.62 0.05 -9.90
CA VAL A 340 19.22 -1.34 -10.02
C VAL A 340 18.83 -1.88 -8.66
N GLN A 341 17.63 -2.48 -8.58
CA GLN A 341 17.11 -3.19 -7.42
C GLN A 341 17.08 -4.67 -7.74
N ILE A 342 17.76 -5.47 -6.92
CA ILE A 342 17.83 -6.93 -7.09
C ILE A 342 17.13 -7.57 -5.90
N GLN A 343 16.19 -8.45 -6.16
CA GLN A 343 15.41 -9.11 -5.11
C GLN A 343 14.83 -10.43 -5.62
N THR A 344 14.44 -11.31 -4.71
CA THR A 344 13.71 -12.51 -5.10
C THR A 344 12.26 -12.19 -5.46
N ARG A 345 11.60 -13.12 -6.19
CA ARG A 345 10.16 -12.97 -6.49
C ARG A 345 9.32 -12.92 -5.23
N SER A 346 9.70 -13.67 -4.19
CA SER A 346 9.02 -13.64 -2.88
C SER A 346 9.20 -12.30 -2.15
N MET A 347 10.43 -11.74 -2.13
CA MET A 347 10.70 -10.42 -1.57
C MET A 347 9.90 -9.32 -2.30
N TRP A 348 9.81 -9.42 -3.63
CA TRP A 348 9.03 -8.48 -4.43
C TRP A 348 7.53 -8.58 -4.13
N ALA A 349 6.99 -9.81 -4.04
CA ALA A 349 5.59 -10.02 -3.67
C ALA A 349 5.31 -9.43 -2.28
N THR A 350 6.16 -9.69 -1.30
CA THR A 350 6.05 -9.11 0.05
C THR A 350 6.13 -7.59 0.03
N ALA A 351 7.02 -6.99 -0.78
CA ALA A 351 7.16 -5.54 -0.88
C ALA A 351 5.95 -4.82 -1.51
N ASN A 352 5.20 -5.51 -2.38
CA ASN A 352 4.04 -4.94 -3.07
C ASN A 352 2.72 -5.27 -2.37
N MET A 353 2.60 -6.50 -1.89
CA MET A 353 1.40 -6.95 -1.19
C MET A 353 1.45 -6.62 0.30
N GLY A 354 2.65 -6.31 0.85
CA GLY A 354 2.83 -6.02 2.26
C GLY A 354 2.30 -7.15 3.14
N ILE A 355 1.57 -6.76 4.15
CA ILE A 355 0.90 -7.68 5.08
C ILE A 355 -0.09 -8.62 4.38
N ALA A 356 -0.67 -8.23 3.24
CA ALA A 356 -1.61 -9.04 2.48
C ALA A 356 -0.97 -10.28 1.85
N ALA A 357 0.35 -10.30 1.62
CA ALA A 357 1.07 -11.43 1.02
C ALA A 357 0.86 -12.75 1.81
N HIS A 358 0.66 -12.64 3.11
CA HIS A 358 0.51 -13.81 4.00
C HIS A 358 -0.91 -14.38 4.05
N TRP A 359 -1.93 -13.62 3.64
CA TRP A 359 -3.30 -14.13 3.54
C TRP A 359 -3.51 -15.06 2.35
N GLY A 360 -2.77 -14.84 1.25
CA GLY A 360 -2.83 -15.68 0.04
C GLY A 360 -2.01 -16.96 0.11
N TYR A 361 -0.98 -17.00 0.95
CA TYR A 361 -0.11 -18.17 1.14
C TYR A 361 -0.16 -18.58 2.62
N LYS A 362 -0.82 -19.69 2.94
CA LYS A 362 -0.69 -20.38 4.24
C LYS A 362 0.72 -20.96 4.37
N THR A 363 1.74 -20.13 4.55
CA THR A 363 3.09 -20.59 4.85
C THR A 363 3.19 -21.00 6.30
N LYS A 364 3.71 -22.22 6.53
CA LYS A 364 3.80 -22.86 7.86
C LYS A 364 4.83 -22.23 8.82
N ASP A 365 5.63 -21.27 8.36
CA ASP A 365 6.66 -20.61 9.18
C ASP A 365 6.15 -19.30 9.79
N LYS A 366 5.64 -19.41 11.03
CA LYS A 366 5.09 -18.29 11.80
C LYS A 366 6.12 -17.35 12.46
N ASN A 367 7.43 -17.59 12.37
CA ASN A 367 8.37 -16.98 13.31
C ASN A 367 9.31 -15.89 12.75
N GLN A 368 9.34 -15.58 11.46
CA GLN A 368 10.23 -14.52 10.93
C GLN A 368 9.64 -13.88 9.65
N GLY A 369 8.77 -12.88 9.77
CA GLY A 369 8.22 -12.23 8.59
C GLY A 369 7.78 -10.77 8.81
N PRO A 370 7.47 -10.04 7.73
CA PRO A 370 6.86 -8.71 7.76
C PRO A 370 5.58 -8.65 8.62
N GLU A 371 4.87 -9.77 8.72
CA GLU A 371 3.67 -9.97 9.54
C GLU A 371 3.93 -9.74 11.03
N LEU A 372 5.02 -10.28 11.57
CA LEU A 372 5.39 -10.09 12.97
C LEU A 372 5.74 -8.62 13.26
N ARG A 373 6.36 -7.93 12.30
CA ARG A 373 6.74 -6.51 12.45
C ARG A 373 5.55 -5.59 12.39
N ALA A 374 4.63 -5.82 11.44
CA ALA A 374 3.42 -5.04 11.36
C ALA A 374 2.47 -5.35 12.51
N SER A 375 2.38 -6.61 12.96
CA SER A 375 1.66 -7.01 14.17
C SER A 375 2.26 -6.35 15.42
N LYS A 376 3.59 -6.32 15.57
CA LYS A 376 4.28 -5.59 16.65
C LYS A 376 3.99 -4.09 16.59
N TRP A 377 4.01 -3.50 15.40
CA TRP A 377 3.65 -2.09 15.24
C TRP A 377 2.19 -1.82 15.59
N LEU A 378 1.26 -2.67 15.13
CA LEU A 378 -0.15 -2.56 15.51
C LEU A 378 -0.36 -2.70 17.03
N SER A 379 0.38 -3.62 17.68
CA SER A 379 0.36 -3.75 19.14
C SER A 379 0.91 -2.50 19.83
N SER A 380 1.96 -1.88 19.28
CA SER A 380 2.51 -0.64 19.83
C SER A 380 1.54 0.53 19.75
N LEU A 381 0.60 0.54 18.78
CA LEU A 381 -0.47 1.55 18.69
C LEU A 381 -1.41 1.48 19.91
N ILE A 382 -1.70 0.27 20.40
CA ILE A 382 -2.51 0.08 21.62
C ILE A 382 -1.78 0.65 22.85
N ASP A 383 -0.47 0.41 22.94
CA ASP A 383 0.34 0.91 24.03
C ASP A 383 0.53 2.44 23.98
N LEU A 384 0.67 3.00 22.76
CA LEU A 384 0.67 4.45 22.55
C LEU A 384 -0.66 5.07 22.98
N GLN A 385 -1.78 4.43 22.69
CA GLN A 385 -3.09 4.91 23.12
C GLN A 385 -3.22 4.95 24.64
N LYS A 386 -2.74 3.92 25.35
CA LYS A 386 -2.77 3.87 26.82
C LYS A 386 -1.92 4.97 27.47
N LYS A 387 -0.86 5.40 26.78
CA LYS A 387 0.08 6.43 27.26
C LYS A 387 -0.34 7.85 26.91
N SER A 388 -1.20 8.03 25.90
CA SER A 388 -1.65 9.35 25.44
C SER A 388 -2.84 9.82 26.25
N SER A 389 -2.78 11.06 26.73
CA SER A 389 -3.83 11.68 27.56
C SER A 389 -5.03 12.16 26.76
N ASN A 390 -4.85 12.44 25.45
CA ASN A 390 -5.91 12.90 24.56
C ASN A 390 -5.68 12.46 23.10
N PRO A 391 -6.72 12.50 22.22
CA PRO A 391 -6.63 12.08 20.83
C PRO A 391 -5.61 12.87 20.00
N THR A 392 -5.38 14.13 20.31
CA THR A 392 -4.43 14.99 19.57
C THR A 392 -3.01 14.56 19.82
N GLU A 393 -2.64 14.32 21.07
CA GLU A 393 -1.33 13.78 21.46
C GLU A 393 -1.07 12.40 20.83
N PHE A 394 -2.09 11.54 20.83
CA PHE A 394 -2.01 10.25 20.16
C PHE A 394 -1.78 10.39 18.65
N ALA A 395 -2.52 11.29 17.99
CA ALA A 395 -2.37 11.55 16.56
C ALA A 395 -0.99 12.12 16.20
N GLU A 396 -0.43 13.01 17.02
CA GLU A 396 0.93 13.52 16.85
C GLU A 396 1.96 12.41 17.03
N SER A 397 1.78 11.55 18.02
CA SER A 397 2.66 10.41 18.29
C SER A 397 2.64 9.43 17.11
N ILE A 398 1.46 9.13 16.55
CA ILE A 398 1.37 8.31 15.33
C ILE A 398 2.03 9.01 14.14
N LYS A 399 1.80 10.30 13.91
CA LYS A 399 2.45 11.02 12.81
C LYS A 399 3.97 10.98 12.95
N LYS A 400 4.51 11.18 14.14
CA LYS A 400 5.96 11.02 14.42
C LYS A 400 6.44 9.60 14.19
N ASP A 401 5.64 8.59 14.51
CA ASP A 401 5.97 7.19 14.28
C ASP A 401 5.89 6.78 12.80
N LEU A 402 4.98 7.39 12.05
CA LEU A 402 4.85 7.19 10.60
C LEU A 402 5.95 7.90 9.80
N ASP A 403 6.57 8.97 10.36
CA ASP A 403 7.70 9.67 9.73
C ASP A 403 8.98 8.86 9.97
N SER A 404 9.26 7.93 9.07
CA SER A 404 10.30 6.91 9.17
C SER A 404 11.69 7.42 8.76
N ASN A 405 12.22 8.42 9.44
CA ASN A 405 13.64 8.75 9.36
C ASN A 405 14.40 7.94 10.43
N GLU A 406 14.69 6.65 10.16
CA GLU A 406 15.48 5.82 11.03
C GLU A 406 16.96 5.87 10.66
N VAL A 407 17.80 5.92 11.69
CA VAL A 407 19.25 5.82 11.61
C VAL A 407 19.66 4.52 12.27
N TYR A 408 20.45 3.71 11.57
CA TYR A 408 21.00 2.48 12.13
C TYR A 408 22.36 2.75 12.74
N LEU A 409 22.51 2.41 14.02
CA LEU A 409 23.77 2.45 14.72
C LEU A 409 24.28 1.02 14.94
N PHE A 410 25.59 0.84 14.80
CA PHE A 410 26.25 -0.41 15.05
C PHE A 410 27.03 -0.30 16.36
N SER A 411 26.81 -1.23 17.29
CA SER A 411 27.67 -1.33 18.45
C SER A 411 29.04 -1.93 18.08
N PRO A 412 30.09 -1.71 18.90
CA PRO A 412 31.38 -2.38 18.69
C PRO A 412 31.28 -3.91 18.72
N LYS A 413 30.22 -4.47 19.30
CA LYS A 413 29.92 -5.91 19.35
C LYS A 413 29.15 -6.41 18.14
N GLY A 414 28.85 -5.54 17.12
CA GLY A 414 28.12 -5.92 15.92
C GLY A 414 26.60 -5.90 16.07
N GLU A 415 26.05 -5.44 17.20
CA GLU A 415 24.60 -5.30 17.37
C GLU A 415 24.07 -4.07 16.59
N ILE A 416 22.88 -4.19 16.02
CA ILE A 416 22.27 -3.14 15.21
C ILE A 416 21.11 -2.51 15.97
N PHE A 417 21.19 -1.20 16.22
CA PHE A 417 20.14 -0.41 16.84
C PHE A 417 19.49 0.49 15.81
N ALA A 418 18.17 0.34 15.60
CA ALA A 418 17.37 1.23 14.77
C ALA A 418 16.84 2.37 15.65
N LEU A 419 17.33 3.59 15.44
CA LEU A 419 16.93 4.78 16.17
C LEU A 419 16.23 5.77 15.26
N LYS A 420 15.29 6.54 15.81
CA LYS A 420 14.69 7.67 15.07
C LYS A 420 15.75 8.76 14.86
N SER A 421 15.74 9.41 13.68
CA SER A 421 16.60 10.57 13.42
C SER A 421 16.35 11.65 14.47
N GLY A 422 17.42 12.10 15.16
CA GLY A 422 17.33 13.02 16.27
C GLY A 422 17.12 12.36 17.66
N ALA A 423 17.12 11.03 17.75
CA ALA A 423 17.08 10.33 19.03
C ALA A 423 18.35 10.62 19.84
N CYS A 424 18.18 10.81 21.15
CA CYS A 424 19.31 10.99 22.06
C CYS A 424 19.93 9.62 22.37
N LEU A 425 21.24 9.48 22.17
CA LEU A 425 22.00 8.26 22.45
C LEU A 425 21.98 7.86 23.95
N LEU A 426 21.75 8.80 24.84
CA LEU A 426 21.68 8.53 26.29
C LEU A 426 20.53 7.59 26.68
N TYR A 427 19.44 7.54 25.88
CA TYR A 427 18.34 6.60 26.14
C TYR A 427 18.60 5.18 25.66
N THR A 428 19.71 4.95 24.95
CA THR A 428 20.07 3.63 24.40
C THR A 428 21.30 3.04 25.06
N SER A 429 21.98 3.82 25.90
CA SER A 429 23.09 3.33 26.74
C SER A 429 22.52 2.73 28.02
N PRO A 430 22.87 1.48 28.39
CA PRO A 430 22.56 0.99 29.71
C PRO A 430 23.20 1.95 30.75
N SER A 431 22.44 2.26 31.79
CA SER A 431 22.96 3.05 32.92
C SER A 431 24.28 2.47 33.40
N PRO A 432 25.29 3.30 33.71
CA PRO A 432 26.57 2.80 34.25
C PRO A 432 26.47 2.04 35.60
N GLU A 433 25.26 1.90 36.13
CA GLU A 433 24.98 1.29 37.45
C GLU A 433 24.39 -0.13 37.37
N THR A 434 24.42 -0.81 36.18
CA THR A 434 24.06 -2.25 36.10
C THR A 434 25.15 -3.08 35.45
#